data_733784d437685a5bcd93ae199e0e5ebc
#
_entry.id   733784d437685a5bcd93ae199e0e5ebc
#
_cell.length_a   1.000
_cell.length_b   1.000
_cell.length_c   1.000
_cell.angle_alpha   90.00
_cell.angle_beta   90.00
_cell.angle_gamma   90.00
#
_symmetry.space_group_name_H-M   'P 1'
#
loop_
_entity.id
_entity.type
_entity.pdbx_description
1 polymer ?
#
loop_
_entity_poly.entity_id
_entity_poly.type
_entity_poly.pdbx_seq_one_letter_code
_entity_poly.pdbx_strand_id
1 'polypeptide(L)'
;MGEKRYHPGMPEIVTLRERKADEAARRTAAVAALRPILTAYARAHGGRFLLYGSAARGCMKHDSDVDLLLDFPPDNQREAWDFAESACWDIGLEPDLMPYDWCKPAFLAHIAADLLVLA
;
A
#
# COMPACT_ATOMS: atom_id res chain seq x y z
N MET A 1 26.25 16.22 -13.33
CA MET A 1 26.08 15.60 -12.90
C MET A 1 26.23 15.54 -11.94
N GLY A 2 26.06 15.62 -11.58
CA GLY A 2 26.22 15.44 -10.67
C GLY A 2 26.64 14.53 -10.35
N GLU A 3 26.86 14.58 -10.36
CA GLU A 3 27.17 13.78 -10.39
C GLU A 3 27.57 13.02 -9.65
N LYS A 4 26.88 12.34 -9.49
CA LYS A 4 27.35 11.24 -9.00
C LYS A 4 28.58 10.89 -9.66
N ARG A 5 29.58 10.52 -8.95
CA ARG A 5 30.74 10.18 -9.51
C ARG A 5 30.78 8.77 -9.77
N TYR A 6 31.10 8.30 -10.94
CA TYR A 6 31.29 6.91 -11.27
C TYR A 6 32.75 6.65 -11.49
N HIS A 7 33.27 5.65 -10.83
CA HIS A 7 34.64 5.21 -11.02
C HIS A 7 34.63 3.89 -11.73
N PRO A 8 35.26 3.78 -12.90
CA PRO A 8 35.32 2.49 -13.60
C PRO A 8 35.88 1.41 -12.69
N GLY A 9 35.18 0.29 -12.62
CA GLY A 9 35.60 -0.80 -11.78
C GLY A 9 35.18 -0.72 -10.35
N MET A 10 34.51 0.36 -9.95
CA MET A 10 34.01 0.52 -8.60
C MET A 10 32.56 0.91 -8.66
N PRO A 11 31.73 0.26 -7.85
CA PRO A 11 30.32 0.62 -7.80
C PRO A 11 30.17 2.00 -7.17
N GLU A 12 29.10 2.66 -7.53
CA GLU A 12 28.73 3.90 -6.91
C GLU A 12 28.39 3.61 -5.45
N ILE A 13 28.87 4.44 -4.54
CA ILE A 13 28.62 4.24 -3.13
C ILE A 13 27.31 4.91 -2.75
N VAL A 14 26.36 4.09 -2.31
CA VAL A 14 25.08 4.56 -1.82
C VAL A 14 24.95 4.03 -0.41
N THR A 15 24.71 4.91 0.54
CA THR A 15 24.58 4.50 1.94
C THR A 15 23.29 3.71 2.14
N LEU A 16 23.28 2.88 3.18
CA LEU A 16 22.09 2.15 3.54
C LEU A 16 20.92 3.10 3.85
N ARG A 17 21.24 4.22 4.51
CA ARG A 17 20.22 5.24 4.80
C ARG A 17 19.60 5.77 3.54
N GLU A 18 20.41 6.07 2.53
CA GLU A 18 19.90 6.60 1.26
C GLU A 18 19.04 5.58 0.55
N ARG A 19 19.44 4.31 0.56
CA ARG A 19 18.64 3.25 -0.05
C ARG A 19 17.30 3.11 0.64
N LYS A 20 17.27 3.18 1.95
CA LYS A 20 16.03 3.09 2.71
C LYS A 20 15.12 4.27 2.42
N ALA A 21 15.69 5.48 2.34
CA ALA A 21 14.91 6.67 2.03
C ALA A 21 14.33 6.59 0.62
N ASP A 22 15.10 6.12 -0.35
CA ASP A 22 14.64 5.99 -1.72
C ASP A 22 13.52 4.95 -1.81
N GLU A 23 13.67 3.84 -1.13
CA GLU A 23 12.62 2.81 -1.13
C GLU A 23 11.36 3.28 -0.45
N ALA A 24 11.48 4.03 0.66
CA ALA A 24 10.33 4.60 1.35
C ALA A 24 9.58 5.57 0.43
N ALA A 25 10.30 6.41 -0.30
CA ALA A 25 9.70 7.35 -1.24
C ALA A 25 9.00 6.61 -2.38
N ARG A 26 9.62 5.54 -2.89
CA ARG A 26 9.03 4.73 -3.95
C ARG A 26 7.72 4.10 -3.47
N ARG A 27 7.70 3.55 -2.26
CA ARG A 27 6.49 2.92 -1.71
C ARG A 27 5.38 3.93 -1.51
N THR A 28 5.71 5.12 -1.01
CA THR A 28 4.74 6.19 -0.84
C THR A 28 4.11 6.59 -2.18
N ALA A 29 4.93 6.76 -3.20
CA ALA A 29 4.43 7.09 -4.54
C ALA A 29 3.59 5.96 -5.13
N ALA A 30 3.98 4.71 -4.90
CA ALA A 30 3.24 3.56 -5.39
C ALA A 30 1.85 3.48 -4.75
N VAL A 31 1.74 3.77 -3.45
CA VAL A 31 0.44 3.80 -2.78
C VAL A 31 -0.45 4.88 -3.37
N ALA A 32 0.11 6.05 -3.69
CA ALA A 32 -0.66 7.11 -4.31
C ALA A 32 -1.24 6.66 -5.66
N ALA A 33 -0.48 5.87 -6.43
CA ALA A 33 -0.95 5.32 -7.69
C ALA A 33 -1.97 4.19 -7.49
N LEU A 34 -1.86 3.44 -6.40
CA LEU A 34 -2.75 2.33 -6.09
C LEU A 34 -4.15 2.81 -5.72
N ARG A 35 -4.26 3.93 -5.02
CA ARG A 35 -5.53 4.42 -4.49
C ARG A 35 -6.63 4.55 -5.54
N PRO A 36 -6.43 5.22 -6.68
CA PRO A 36 -7.49 5.32 -7.69
C PRO A 36 -7.83 3.97 -8.31
N ILE A 37 -6.87 3.05 -8.40
CA ILE A 37 -7.11 1.71 -8.95
C ILE A 37 -8.08 0.95 -8.05
N LEU A 38 -7.83 0.96 -6.76
CA LEU A 38 -8.71 0.28 -5.79
C LEU A 38 -10.07 0.95 -5.69
N THR A 39 -10.11 2.28 -5.75
CA THR A 39 -11.37 3.01 -5.71
C THR A 39 -12.25 2.66 -6.90
N ALA A 40 -11.67 2.61 -8.09
CA ALA A 40 -12.41 2.27 -9.29
C ALA A 40 -12.98 0.85 -9.22
N TYR A 41 -12.18 -0.09 -8.75
CA TYR A 41 -12.65 -1.47 -8.58
C TYR A 41 -13.81 -1.53 -7.59
N ALA A 42 -13.67 -0.86 -6.45
CA ALA A 42 -14.69 -0.87 -5.41
C ALA A 42 -16.02 -0.34 -5.93
N ARG A 43 -15.97 0.75 -6.69
CA ARG A 43 -17.18 1.33 -7.27
C ARG A 43 -17.88 0.38 -8.24
N ALA A 44 -17.08 -0.33 -9.03
CA ALA A 44 -17.62 -1.24 -10.03
C ALA A 44 -18.23 -2.50 -9.41
N HIS A 45 -17.82 -2.85 -8.18
CA HIS A 45 -18.20 -4.12 -7.57
C HIS A 45 -19.01 -3.99 -6.29
N GLY A 46 -19.44 -2.78 -5.96
CA GLY A 46 -20.38 -2.57 -4.85
C GLY A 46 -19.79 -2.79 -3.47
N GLY A 47 -18.51 -2.49 -3.29
CA GLY A 47 -17.86 -2.63 -2.00
C GLY A 47 -16.93 -1.46 -1.73
N ARG A 48 -16.01 -1.66 -0.80
CA ARG A 48 -15.03 -0.63 -0.47
C ARG A 48 -13.76 -1.28 0.08
N PHE A 49 -12.66 -0.59 -0.14
CA PHE A 49 -11.41 -0.90 0.54
C PHE A 49 -11.17 0.16 1.59
N LEU A 50 -10.54 -0.23 2.68
CA LEU A 50 -10.21 0.70 3.76
C LEU A 50 -8.72 0.62 4.01
N LEU A 51 -8.02 1.70 3.67
CA LEU A 51 -6.58 1.80 3.81
C LEU A 51 -6.27 2.36 5.18
N TYR A 52 -5.29 1.79 5.88
CA TYR A 52 -4.91 2.30 7.20
C TYR A 52 -3.40 2.19 7.39
N GLY A 53 -2.93 2.62 8.56
CA GLY A 53 -1.52 2.59 8.88
C GLY A 53 -0.71 3.60 8.08
N SER A 54 0.57 3.31 7.87
CA SER A 54 1.48 4.23 7.21
C SER A 54 1.08 4.54 5.76
N ALA A 55 0.47 3.57 5.09
CA ALA A 55 -0.01 3.77 3.71
C ALA A 55 -1.09 4.86 3.66
N ALA A 56 -2.03 4.84 4.61
CA ALA A 56 -3.09 5.84 4.68
C ALA A 56 -2.55 7.22 5.03
N ARG A 57 -1.51 7.26 5.87
CA ARG A 57 -0.90 8.54 6.27
C ARG A 57 0.01 9.13 5.20
N GLY A 58 0.31 8.38 4.14
CA GLY A 58 1.19 8.87 3.09
C GLY A 58 2.66 8.93 3.49
N CYS A 59 3.07 8.09 4.44
CA CYS A 59 4.44 8.09 4.93
C CYS A 59 4.94 6.66 5.13
N MET A 60 5.12 5.96 4.02
CA MET A 60 5.64 4.60 4.05
C MET A 60 7.10 4.59 4.45
N LYS A 61 7.50 3.55 5.16
CA LYS A 61 8.90 3.26 5.41
C LYS A 61 9.38 2.27 4.37
N HIS A 62 10.70 2.03 4.33
CA HIS A 62 11.30 1.16 3.32
C HIS A 62 10.78 -0.29 3.39
N ASP A 63 10.26 -0.70 4.53
CA ASP A 63 9.77 -2.06 4.76
C ASP A 63 8.28 -2.09 5.13
N SER A 64 7.56 -1.01 4.90
CA SER A 64 6.12 -0.96 5.23
C SER A 64 5.29 -1.77 4.26
N ASP A 65 4.32 -2.50 4.79
CA ASP A 65 3.30 -3.20 4.00
C ASP A 65 2.13 -2.25 3.74
N VAL A 66 1.30 -2.62 2.77
CA VAL A 66 0.05 -1.90 2.52
C VAL A 66 -1.04 -2.57 3.35
N ASP A 67 -1.47 -1.89 4.40
CA ASP A 67 -2.50 -2.40 5.31
C ASP A 67 -3.88 -2.04 4.75
N LEU A 68 -4.66 -3.05 4.40
CA LEU A 68 -5.90 -2.84 3.66
C LEU A 68 -6.99 -3.78 4.15
N LEU A 69 -8.16 -3.22 4.45
CA LEU A 69 -9.34 -4.01 4.77
C LEU A 69 -10.23 -4.09 3.54
N LEU A 70 -10.91 -5.24 3.37
CA LEU A 70 -11.84 -5.45 2.28
C LEU A 70 -13.25 -5.58 2.84
N ASP A 71 -14.15 -4.76 2.32
CA ASP A 71 -15.55 -4.76 2.73
C ASP A 71 -16.43 -4.89 1.50
N PHE A 72 -16.67 -6.14 1.09
CA PHE A 72 -17.43 -6.46 -0.10
C PHE A 72 -18.50 -7.48 0.25
N PRO A 73 -19.56 -7.60 -0.58
CA PRO A 73 -20.54 -8.67 -0.40
C PRO A 73 -19.83 -10.03 -0.43
N PRO A 74 -20.33 -11.02 0.31
CA PRO A 74 -19.67 -12.35 0.38
C PRO A 74 -19.34 -12.95 -0.97
N ASP A 75 -20.22 -12.77 -1.95
CA ASP A 75 -20.04 -13.34 -3.29
C ASP A 75 -18.84 -12.72 -4.01
N ASN A 76 -18.45 -11.49 -3.66
CA ASN A 76 -17.39 -10.76 -4.33
C ASN A 76 -16.12 -10.70 -3.51
N GLN A 77 -16.12 -11.18 -2.29
CA GLN A 77 -15.01 -11.01 -1.36
C GLN A 77 -13.73 -11.63 -1.88
N ARG A 78 -13.81 -12.85 -2.40
CA ARG A 78 -12.62 -13.55 -2.91
C ARG A 78 -12.04 -12.84 -4.12
N GLU A 79 -12.89 -12.39 -5.01
CA GLU A 79 -12.45 -11.69 -6.21
C GLU A 79 -11.79 -10.36 -5.86
N ALA A 80 -12.37 -9.64 -4.90
CA ALA A 80 -11.80 -8.38 -4.44
C ALA A 80 -10.45 -8.60 -3.77
N TRP A 81 -10.30 -9.68 -3.02
CA TRP A 81 -9.04 -10.05 -2.41
C TRP A 81 -7.97 -10.27 -3.48
N ASP A 82 -8.30 -11.11 -4.46
CA ASP A 82 -7.36 -11.44 -5.53
C ASP A 82 -6.97 -10.20 -6.33
N PHE A 83 -7.94 -9.30 -6.57
CA PHE A 83 -7.65 -8.07 -7.28
C PHE A 83 -6.69 -7.17 -6.49
N ALA A 84 -6.96 -6.97 -5.21
CA ALA A 84 -6.13 -6.10 -4.38
C ALA A 84 -4.72 -6.65 -4.23
N GLU A 85 -4.61 -7.97 -4.06
CA GLU A 85 -3.32 -8.62 -3.94
C GLU A 85 -2.50 -8.43 -5.20
N SER A 86 -3.10 -8.69 -6.37
CA SER A 86 -2.42 -8.51 -7.64
C SER A 86 -2.04 -7.07 -7.90
N ALA A 87 -2.94 -6.14 -7.58
CA ALA A 87 -2.66 -4.72 -7.80
C ALA A 87 -1.47 -4.24 -6.98
N CYS A 88 -1.33 -4.73 -5.74
CA CYS A 88 -0.19 -4.39 -4.91
C CYS A 88 1.10 -4.98 -5.47
N TRP A 89 1.09 -6.28 -5.79
CA TRP A 89 2.30 -6.92 -6.31
C TRP A 89 2.75 -6.32 -7.64
N ASP A 90 1.80 -5.92 -8.49
CA ASP A 90 2.12 -5.35 -9.80
C ASP A 90 2.95 -4.07 -9.71
N ILE A 91 2.85 -3.34 -8.61
CA ILE A 91 3.61 -2.11 -8.43
C ILE A 91 4.63 -2.23 -7.30
N GLY A 92 4.99 -3.46 -6.95
CA GLY A 92 6.06 -3.72 -6.00
C GLY A 92 5.72 -3.37 -4.57
N LEU A 93 4.47 -3.52 -4.17
CA LEU A 93 4.03 -3.34 -2.80
C LEU A 93 3.64 -4.69 -2.21
N GLU A 94 3.84 -4.84 -0.91
CA GLU A 94 3.48 -6.04 -0.19
C GLU A 94 2.13 -5.82 0.48
N PRO A 95 1.09 -6.58 0.10
CA PRO A 95 -0.24 -6.39 0.69
C PRO A 95 -0.37 -7.12 2.02
N ASP A 96 -1.05 -6.47 2.96
CA ASP A 96 -1.47 -7.08 4.21
C ASP A 96 -2.99 -6.90 4.25
N LEU A 97 -3.71 -7.93 3.82
CA LEU A 97 -5.14 -7.86 3.57
C LEU A 97 -5.93 -8.59 4.65
N MET A 98 -7.08 -8.03 5.00
CA MET A 98 -7.97 -8.68 5.94
C MET A 98 -9.42 -8.28 5.63
N PRO A 99 -10.39 -9.22 5.71
CA PRO A 99 -11.78 -8.84 5.57
C PRO A 99 -12.22 -7.91 6.70
N TYR A 100 -13.02 -6.92 6.34
CA TYR A 100 -13.51 -5.94 7.31
C TYR A 100 -14.31 -6.61 8.44
N ASP A 101 -15.12 -7.61 8.11
CA ASP A 101 -15.98 -8.26 9.08
C ASP A 101 -15.22 -9.21 10.03
N TRP A 102 -13.94 -9.43 9.79
CA TRP A 102 -13.09 -10.14 10.75
C TRP A 102 -12.59 -9.23 11.85
N CYS A 103 -12.72 -7.91 11.67
CA CYS A 103 -12.15 -6.94 12.59
C CYS A 103 -13.00 -6.79 13.83
N LYS A 104 -12.37 -6.76 14.99
CA LYS A 104 -13.05 -6.50 16.26
C LYS A 104 -13.21 -5.00 16.45
N PRO A 105 -14.24 -4.56 17.20
CA PRO A 105 -14.46 -3.14 17.44
C PRO A 105 -13.23 -2.41 18.01
N ALA A 106 -12.48 -3.06 18.88
CA ALA A 106 -11.28 -2.44 19.45
C ALA A 106 -10.22 -2.14 18.40
N PHE A 107 -10.05 -3.06 17.44
CA PHE A 107 -9.11 -2.84 16.34
C PHE A 107 -9.56 -1.70 15.44
N LEU A 108 -10.86 -1.68 15.11
CA LEU A 108 -11.41 -0.62 14.27
C LEU A 108 -11.27 0.75 14.93
N ALA A 109 -11.49 0.81 16.25
CA ALA A 109 -11.31 2.04 16.99
C ALA A 109 -9.85 2.49 16.98
N HIS A 110 -8.92 1.54 17.04
CA HIS A 110 -7.49 1.83 17.04
C HIS A 110 -7.03 2.46 15.73
N ILE A 111 -7.56 2.00 14.61
CA ILE A 111 -7.13 2.48 13.29
C ILE A 111 -7.99 3.64 12.76
N ALA A 112 -9.05 4.02 13.49
CA ALA A 112 -10.04 4.98 12.99
C ALA A 112 -9.45 6.33 12.59
N ALA A 113 -8.43 6.79 13.32
CA ALA A 113 -7.84 8.11 13.07
C ALA A 113 -7.17 8.21 11.69
N ASP A 114 -6.64 7.09 11.20
CA ASP A 114 -5.91 7.07 9.94
C ASP A 114 -6.70 6.42 8.80
N LEU A 115 -7.90 5.97 9.08
CA LEU A 115 -8.67 5.18 8.13
C LEU A 115 -9.07 6.01 6.92
N LEU A 116 -8.79 5.48 5.73
CA LEU A 116 -9.12 6.11 4.47
C LEU A 116 -9.98 5.16 3.66
N VAL A 117 -11.21 5.58 3.36
CA VAL A 117 -12.15 4.76 2.61
C VAL A 117 -11.94 4.99 1.11
N LEU A 118 -11.74 3.88 0.39
CA LEU A 118 -11.59 3.89 -1.06
C LEU A 118 -12.84 3.22 -1.66
N ALA A 119 -13.73 4.05 -2.16
CA ALA A 119 -15.00 3.57 -2.69
C ALA A 119 -15.52 4.44 -3.83
#